data_7a9e93b80f539c2be431cce06e54ddc6
#
_entry.id   7a9e93b80f539c2be431cce06e54ddc6
#
_cell.length_a   1.000
_cell.length_b   1.000
_cell.length_c   1.000
_cell.angle_alpha   90.00
_cell.angle_beta   90.00
_cell.angle_gamma   90.00
#
_symmetry.space_group_name_H-M   'P 1'
#
loop_
_entity.id
_entity.type
_entity.pdbx_description
1 polymer ?
#
loop_
_entity_poly.entity_id
_entity_poly.type
_entity_poly.pdbx_seq_one_letter_code
_entity_poly.pdbx_strand_id
1 'polypeptide(L)'
;AGIPCFGPEAKAAIIEGSKVFSKNLMKKYGIPTAEYQVFTDAGDAMDYVKTCPLPVVVKADGLALGKGVLIAEDRAAAVAAVETIMLDRAFGNSGSQVVIEEFLTGPEVSVLAFTDGKTVVPMVSSMDHKRAHDHDEGLNTGGMGTVAPNPYYTDDIARTCMDTIFLPTMRAMNAEGRTFRGCLYFGLMLTPNGPKVIEYNCRFGDPETQVVLPLLESDLLTIMQACRNGTLAETEVKFSDGAACCVIMASDGYPEHYEKGFAITMPAETAAHTYVAGAKLTGGKLLTNGGRVLGVTATAQDLRSAVEKAYTMVQSVQFDNAFYRHDIGQRALKALEQ
;
A
#
# COMPACT_ATOMS: atom_id res chain seq x y z
N ALA A 1 -3.08 10.27 -27.87
CA ALA A 1 -3.03 9.19 -28.90
C ALA A 1 -4.40 8.52 -29.12
N GLY A 2 -5.43 8.85 -28.29
CA GLY A 2 -6.78 8.27 -28.42
C GLY A 2 -6.92 6.82 -27.94
N ILE A 3 -5.89 6.26 -27.31
CA ILE A 3 -5.92 4.90 -26.79
C ILE A 3 -6.71 4.89 -25.46
N PRO A 4 -7.75 4.04 -25.32
CA PRO A 4 -8.46 3.89 -24.06
C PRO A 4 -7.51 3.39 -22.97
N CYS A 5 -7.50 4.06 -21.80
CA CYS A 5 -6.65 3.68 -20.68
C CYS A 5 -7.50 3.46 -19.42
N PHE A 6 -7.17 2.45 -18.65
CA PHE A 6 -7.62 2.28 -17.26
C PHE A 6 -6.61 2.99 -16.34
N GLY A 7 -7.08 4.02 -15.64
CA GLY A 7 -6.25 4.82 -14.74
C GLY A 7 -6.64 6.30 -14.75
N PRO A 8 -6.21 7.06 -13.74
CA PRO A 8 -6.50 8.49 -13.65
C PRO A 8 -5.71 9.32 -14.67
N GLU A 9 -6.29 10.45 -15.05
CA GLU A 9 -5.52 11.51 -15.73
C GLU A 9 -4.54 12.16 -14.74
N ALA A 10 -3.47 12.78 -15.27
CA ALA A 10 -2.43 13.43 -14.45
C ALA A 10 -2.99 14.41 -13.39
N LYS A 11 -4.05 15.16 -13.76
CA LYS A 11 -4.71 16.09 -12.83
C LYS A 11 -5.39 15.40 -11.65
N ALA A 12 -5.84 14.15 -11.80
CA ALA A 12 -6.45 13.36 -10.74
C ALA A 12 -5.41 12.55 -9.95
N ALA A 13 -4.31 12.12 -10.62
CA ALA A 13 -3.21 11.42 -9.96
C ALA A 13 -2.45 12.28 -8.94
N ILE A 14 -2.70 13.58 -8.89
CA ILE A 14 -2.16 14.48 -7.86
C ILE A 14 -2.51 14.03 -6.43
N ILE A 15 -3.59 13.27 -6.24
CA ILE A 15 -3.99 12.78 -4.92
C ILE A 15 -2.94 11.83 -4.31
N GLU A 16 -2.13 11.15 -5.13
CA GLU A 16 -0.91 10.44 -4.72
C GLU A 16 0.33 11.32 -4.89
N GLY A 17 0.36 12.12 -5.96
CA GLY A 17 1.54 12.91 -6.35
C GLY A 17 1.91 14.03 -5.38
N SER A 18 0.96 14.50 -4.55
CA SER A 18 1.19 15.50 -3.51
C SER A 18 0.43 15.16 -2.24
N LYS A 19 1.15 14.91 -1.16
CA LYS A 19 0.58 14.70 0.17
C LYS A 19 -0.07 15.97 0.70
N VAL A 20 0.50 17.11 0.39
CA VAL A 20 -0.09 18.44 0.73
C VAL A 20 -1.45 18.59 0.06
N PHE A 21 -1.56 18.26 -1.23
CA PHE A 21 -2.85 18.29 -1.92
C PHE A 21 -3.87 17.35 -1.27
N SER A 22 -3.51 16.08 -1.04
CA SER A 22 -4.45 15.10 -0.47
C SER A 22 -4.89 15.48 0.94
N LYS A 23 -3.98 15.99 1.78
CA LYS A 23 -4.31 16.47 3.12
C LYS A 23 -5.25 17.68 3.09
N ASN A 24 -4.96 18.67 2.26
CA ASN A 24 -5.82 19.82 2.10
C ASN A 24 -7.20 19.45 1.53
N LEU A 25 -7.25 18.50 0.59
CA LEU A 25 -8.51 17.95 0.09
C LEU A 25 -9.32 17.31 1.21
N MET A 26 -8.70 16.40 1.98
CA MET A 26 -9.37 15.72 3.09
C MET A 26 -9.89 16.70 4.14
N LYS A 27 -9.09 17.67 4.54
CA LYS A 27 -9.50 18.73 5.49
C LYS A 27 -10.67 19.57 4.96
N LYS A 28 -10.60 19.99 3.69
CA LYS A 28 -11.63 20.82 3.04
C LYS A 28 -12.98 20.12 2.96
N TYR A 29 -12.98 18.80 2.74
CA TYR A 29 -14.20 18.02 2.53
C TYR A 29 -14.57 17.13 3.72
N GLY A 30 -13.93 17.31 4.88
CA GLY A 30 -14.24 16.59 6.11
C GLY A 30 -13.96 15.09 6.07
N ILE A 31 -13.00 14.65 5.24
CA ILE A 31 -12.58 13.25 5.15
C ILE A 31 -11.61 12.96 6.31
N PRO A 32 -11.87 11.91 7.13
CA PRO A 32 -11.04 11.61 8.30
C PRO A 32 -9.59 11.29 7.93
N THR A 33 -8.65 12.01 8.51
CA THR A 33 -7.20 11.80 8.38
C THR A 33 -6.49 12.29 9.63
N ALA A 34 -5.19 12.03 9.75
CA ALA A 34 -4.35 12.56 10.81
C ALA A 34 -4.34 14.09 10.82
N GLU A 35 -4.33 14.70 12.00
CA GLU A 35 -4.06 16.14 12.13
C GLU A 35 -2.68 16.45 11.56
N TYR A 36 -2.55 17.56 10.88
CA TYR A 36 -1.31 17.86 10.15
C TYR A 36 -1.03 19.36 10.05
N GLN A 37 0.25 19.67 9.83
CA GLN A 37 0.72 20.98 9.41
C GLN A 37 1.63 20.83 8.18
N VAL A 38 1.65 21.87 7.34
CA VAL A 38 2.46 21.92 6.13
C VAL A 38 3.49 23.04 6.28
N PHE A 39 4.74 22.75 5.95
CA PHE A 39 5.84 23.72 6.00
C PHE A 39 6.58 23.76 4.67
N THR A 40 6.89 24.98 4.23
CA THR A 40 7.71 25.28 3.05
C THR A 40 9.08 25.86 3.45
N ASP A 41 9.24 26.22 4.73
CA ASP A 41 10.50 26.66 5.34
C ASP A 41 10.97 25.63 6.37
N ALA A 42 12.25 25.28 6.31
CA ALA A 42 12.84 24.30 7.21
C ALA A 42 12.97 24.80 8.65
N GLY A 43 13.22 26.10 8.84
CA GLY A 43 13.29 26.72 10.15
C GLY A 43 11.95 26.64 10.88
N ASP A 44 10.87 27.03 10.20
CA ASP A 44 9.51 26.96 10.74
C ASP A 44 9.12 25.52 11.08
N ALA A 45 9.47 24.55 10.21
CA ALA A 45 9.23 23.13 10.45
C ALA A 45 9.99 22.60 11.67
N MET A 46 11.27 22.97 11.81
CA MET A 46 12.10 22.62 12.97
C MET A 46 11.58 23.24 14.26
N ASP A 47 11.11 24.47 14.23
CA ASP A 47 10.53 25.12 15.42
C ASP A 47 9.21 24.46 15.83
N TYR A 48 8.39 24.05 14.87
CA TYR A 48 7.17 23.30 15.16
C TYR A 48 7.46 21.94 15.81
N VAL A 49 8.39 21.14 15.26
CA VAL A 49 8.69 19.80 15.81
C VAL A 49 9.35 19.85 17.19
N LYS A 50 9.91 20.98 17.62
CA LYS A 50 10.41 21.16 18.99
C LYS A 50 9.30 21.18 20.03
N THR A 51 8.06 21.48 19.65
CA THR A 51 6.93 21.69 20.58
C THR A 51 5.72 20.79 20.31
N CYS A 52 5.55 20.21 19.12
CA CYS A 52 4.42 19.36 18.77
C CYS A 52 4.36 18.10 19.65
N PRO A 53 3.21 17.42 19.78
CA PRO A 53 3.12 16.11 20.41
C PRO A 53 4.02 15.07 19.74
N LEU A 54 4.50 14.11 20.53
CA LEU A 54 5.29 12.96 20.04
C LEU A 54 4.58 11.65 20.37
N PRO A 55 4.78 10.58 19.58
CA PRO A 55 5.54 10.53 18.32
C PRO A 55 4.92 11.41 17.24
N VAL A 56 5.71 11.75 16.21
CA VAL A 56 5.25 12.55 15.06
C VAL A 56 5.72 11.92 13.74
N VAL A 57 4.97 12.11 12.67
CA VAL A 57 5.31 11.62 11.34
C VAL A 57 5.67 12.78 10.43
N VAL A 58 6.89 12.78 9.89
CA VAL A 58 7.39 13.78 8.94
C VAL A 58 7.43 13.17 7.54
N LYS A 59 6.69 13.78 6.61
CA LYS A 59 6.53 13.23 5.24
C LYS A 59 6.99 14.24 4.19
N ALA A 60 7.83 13.82 3.26
CA ALA A 60 8.11 14.59 2.04
C ALA A 60 6.83 14.69 1.18
N ASP A 61 6.56 15.84 0.55
CA ASP A 61 5.30 16.06 -0.18
C ASP A 61 5.14 15.16 -1.39
N GLY A 62 6.17 15.02 -2.22
CA GLY A 62 6.08 14.29 -3.49
C GLY A 62 6.28 12.77 -3.39
N LEU A 63 6.40 12.14 -4.56
CA LEU A 63 6.72 10.72 -4.68
C LEU A 63 8.16 10.47 -4.19
N ALA A 64 8.31 9.64 -3.17
CA ALA A 64 9.59 9.26 -2.57
C ALA A 64 9.75 7.73 -2.45
N LEU A 65 9.05 6.97 -3.31
CA LEU A 65 9.12 5.50 -3.38
C LEU A 65 8.93 4.80 -2.01
N GLY A 66 8.02 5.32 -1.17
CA GLY A 66 7.77 4.82 0.18
C GLY A 66 8.83 5.18 1.23
N LYS A 67 9.93 5.84 0.84
CA LYS A 67 11.03 6.20 1.75
C LYS A 67 10.92 7.59 2.37
N GLY A 68 10.03 8.44 1.87
CA GLY A 68 9.84 9.82 2.33
C GLY A 68 8.91 9.97 3.53
N VAL A 69 8.73 8.94 4.35
CA VAL A 69 7.92 8.93 5.57
C VAL A 69 8.82 8.53 6.73
N LEU A 70 9.06 9.47 7.64
CA LEU A 70 9.94 9.30 8.79
C LEU A 70 9.12 9.45 10.07
N ILE A 71 9.13 8.42 10.91
CA ILE A 71 8.49 8.43 12.22
C ILE A 71 9.54 8.85 13.23
N ALA A 72 9.23 9.89 14.01
CA ALA A 72 10.11 10.41 15.03
C ALA A 72 9.50 10.24 16.41
N GLU A 73 10.16 9.45 17.24
CA GLU A 73 9.73 9.15 18.60
C GLU A 73 10.18 10.22 19.61
N ASP A 74 11.23 10.96 19.27
CA ASP A 74 11.79 12.03 20.10
C ASP A 74 12.08 13.29 19.29
N ARG A 75 12.44 14.39 19.99
CA ARG A 75 12.70 15.71 19.40
C ARG A 75 13.91 15.71 18.47
N ALA A 76 14.96 14.99 18.81
CA ALA A 76 16.17 14.94 18.01
C ALA A 76 15.89 14.22 16.68
N ALA A 77 15.18 13.10 16.72
CA ALA A 77 14.74 12.39 15.52
C ALA A 77 13.80 13.22 14.65
N ALA A 78 12.89 14.00 15.26
CA ALA A 78 11.98 14.87 14.52
C ALA A 78 12.71 16.01 13.79
N VAL A 79 13.69 16.64 14.43
CA VAL A 79 14.55 17.65 13.79
C VAL A 79 15.37 17.04 12.67
N ALA A 80 16.03 15.88 12.91
CA ALA A 80 16.81 15.18 11.90
C ALA A 80 15.96 14.76 10.69
N ALA A 81 14.69 14.38 10.91
CA ALA A 81 13.76 14.06 9.82
C ALA A 81 13.47 15.28 8.92
N VAL A 82 13.26 16.46 9.52
CA VAL A 82 13.07 17.71 8.76
C VAL A 82 14.35 18.07 8.00
N GLU A 83 15.53 17.97 8.63
CA GLU A 83 16.83 18.23 8.00
C GLU A 83 17.04 17.31 6.80
N THR A 84 16.87 16.01 6.98
CA THR A 84 17.00 15.00 5.92
C THR A 84 16.11 15.31 4.70
N ILE A 85 14.85 15.70 4.95
CA ILE A 85 13.89 15.97 3.86
C ILE A 85 14.15 17.31 3.20
N MET A 86 14.28 18.38 3.97
CA MET A 86 14.25 19.76 3.44
C MET A 86 15.63 20.34 3.16
N LEU A 87 16.63 20.04 4.00
CA LEU A 87 17.99 20.61 3.87
C LEU A 87 18.88 19.71 3.03
N ASP A 88 18.99 18.43 3.38
CA ASP A 88 19.82 17.46 2.65
C ASP A 88 19.20 17.07 1.31
N ARG A 89 17.89 17.38 1.14
CA ARG A 89 17.12 17.05 -0.08
C ARG A 89 17.24 15.56 -0.48
N ALA A 90 17.26 14.67 0.50
CA ALA A 90 17.41 13.24 0.28
C ALA A 90 16.37 12.67 -0.71
N PHE A 91 15.23 13.36 -0.88
CA PHE A 91 14.15 13.01 -1.82
C PHE A 91 14.01 14.01 -2.97
N GLY A 92 15.07 14.78 -3.29
CA GLY A 92 15.08 15.74 -4.38
C GLY A 92 13.97 16.80 -4.23
N ASN A 93 13.25 17.10 -5.31
CA ASN A 93 12.18 18.10 -5.30
C ASN A 93 10.98 17.73 -4.41
N SER A 94 10.79 16.45 -4.08
CA SER A 94 9.74 16.02 -3.15
C SER A 94 9.95 16.55 -1.72
N GLY A 95 11.17 16.94 -1.36
CA GLY A 95 11.52 17.58 -0.08
C GLY A 95 11.37 19.10 -0.04
N SER A 96 10.82 19.74 -1.08
CA SER A 96 10.61 21.21 -1.06
C SER A 96 9.54 21.65 -0.06
N GLN A 97 8.65 20.74 0.34
CA GLN A 97 7.65 20.91 1.37
C GLN A 97 7.58 19.66 2.23
N VAL A 98 7.21 19.83 3.50
CA VAL A 98 6.96 18.70 4.39
C VAL A 98 5.56 18.79 4.97
N VAL A 99 4.96 17.61 5.16
CA VAL A 99 3.74 17.41 5.94
C VAL A 99 4.14 16.77 7.26
N ILE A 100 3.84 17.43 8.37
CA ILE A 100 4.08 16.91 9.72
C ILE A 100 2.73 16.53 10.32
N GLU A 101 2.58 15.25 10.68
CA GLU A 101 1.30 14.65 11.08
C GLU A 101 1.37 14.05 12.48
N GLU A 102 0.22 14.03 13.18
CA GLU A 102 0.09 13.19 14.37
C GLU A 102 0.37 11.72 14.03
N PHE A 103 0.98 11.01 14.96
CA PHE A 103 1.19 9.57 14.84
C PHE A 103 -0.11 8.83 15.18
N LEU A 104 -0.71 8.17 14.20
CA LEU A 104 -1.89 7.36 14.39
C LEU A 104 -1.53 5.97 14.91
N THR A 105 -2.37 5.43 15.78
CA THR A 105 -2.23 4.07 16.32
C THR A 105 -3.46 3.23 16.01
N GLY A 106 -3.25 1.96 15.71
CA GLY A 106 -4.29 0.98 15.37
C GLY A 106 -3.83 0.00 14.31
N PRO A 107 -4.68 -0.94 13.91
CA PRO A 107 -4.41 -1.80 12.76
C PRO A 107 -4.42 -1.00 11.45
N GLU A 108 -3.41 -1.23 10.60
CA GLU A 108 -3.43 -0.74 9.22
C GLU A 108 -4.26 -1.65 8.34
N VAL A 109 -4.97 -1.05 7.40
CA VAL A 109 -5.78 -1.75 6.40
C VAL A 109 -5.55 -1.11 5.03
N SER A 110 -5.33 -1.95 4.04
CA SER A 110 -5.30 -1.55 2.63
C SER A 110 -6.63 -1.92 1.98
N VAL A 111 -7.31 -0.95 1.39
CA VAL A 111 -8.51 -1.17 0.59
C VAL A 111 -8.30 -0.56 -0.79
N LEU A 112 -8.24 -1.43 -1.80
CA LEU A 112 -8.25 -1.01 -3.18
C LEU A 112 -9.71 -0.88 -3.64
N ALA A 113 -10.00 0.08 -4.50
CA ALA A 113 -11.33 0.24 -5.03
C ALA A 113 -11.31 0.53 -6.54
N PHE A 114 -12.20 -0.12 -7.28
CA PHE A 114 -12.52 0.29 -8.64
C PHE A 114 -13.42 1.52 -8.60
N THR A 115 -13.18 2.48 -9.48
CA THR A 115 -14.06 3.63 -9.62
C THR A 115 -14.11 4.18 -11.04
N ASP A 116 -15.28 4.64 -11.44
CA ASP A 116 -15.54 5.37 -12.66
C ASP A 116 -15.65 6.90 -12.45
N GLY A 117 -15.37 7.34 -11.22
CA GLY A 117 -15.48 8.73 -10.77
C GLY A 117 -16.81 9.06 -10.11
N LYS A 118 -17.79 8.17 -10.14
CA LYS A 118 -19.11 8.29 -9.47
C LYS A 118 -19.36 7.12 -8.55
N THR A 119 -19.23 5.91 -9.09
CA THR A 119 -19.36 4.65 -8.38
C THR A 119 -18.02 4.25 -7.79
N VAL A 120 -18.03 3.72 -6.58
CA VAL A 120 -16.86 3.13 -5.92
C VAL A 120 -17.21 1.70 -5.54
N VAL A 121 -16.42 0.75 -5.99
CA VAL A 121 -16.55 -0.67 -5.65
C VAL A 121 -15.28 -1.11 -4.94
N PRO A 122 -15.27 -1.17 -3.59
CA PRO A 122 -14.13 -1.66 -2.84
C PRO A 122 -13.88 -3.14 -3.15
N MET A 123 -12.60 -3.49 -3.20
CA MET A 123 -12.14 -4.88 -3.29
C MET A 123 -12.02 -5.47 -1.89
N VAL A 124 -11.71 -6.76 -1.81
CA VAL A 124 -11.39 -7.42 -0.53
C VAL A 124 -10.27 -6.65 0.17
N SER A 125 -10.46 -6.39 1.47
CA SER A 125 -9.44 -5.70 2.27
C SER A 125 -8.20 -6.55 2.45
N SER A 126 -7.04 -5.92 2.64
CA SER A 126 -5.78 -6.64 2.84
C SER A 126 -4.96 -6.06 3.99
N MET A 127 -4.04 -6.87 4.50
CA MET A 127 -3.08 -6.51 5.54
C MET A 127 -1.68 -6.71 5.01
N ASP A 128 -0.98 -5.61 4.75
CA ASP A 128 0.43 -5.59 4.35
C ASP A 128 1.37 -5.66 5.57
N HIS A 129 2.56 -6.20 5.36
CA HIS A 129 3.64 -6.31 6.34
C HIS A 129 4.84 -5.51 5.83
N LYS A 130 4.93 -4.24 6.26
CA LYS A 130 5.87 -3.26 5.69
C LYS A 130 7.30 -3.38 6.20
N ARG A 131 7.51 -3.92 7.41
CA ARG A 131 8.86 -4.06 7.99
C ARG A 131 9.62 -5.23 7.37
N ALA A 132 10.93 -5.06 7.25
CA ALA A 132 11.81 -6.02 6.57
C ALA A 132 11.87 -7.38 7.27
N HIS A 133 11.87 -7.39 8.60
CA HIS A 133 12.11 -8.58 9.42
C HIS A 133 10.88 -9.02 10.20
N ASP A 134 10.93 -10.26 10.71
CA ASP A 134 9.92 -10.83 11.59
C ASP A 134 9.64 -9.91 12.79
N HIS A 135 8.45 -10.01 13.37
CA HIS A 135 7.99 -9.20 14.50
C HIS A 135 7.89 -7.70 14.23
N ASP A 136 7.74 -7.32 12.96
CA ASP A 136 7.70 -5.93 12.48
C ASP A 136 8.96 -5.13 12.88
N GLU A 137 10.13 -5.77 12.78
CA GLU A 137 11.44 -5.16 12.99
C GLU A 137 12.10 -4.71 11.68
N GLY A 138 13.20 -3.95 11.81
CA GLY A 138 13.98 -3.45 10.68
C GLY A 138 13.36 -2.25 9.96
N LEU A 139 13.84 -1.97 8.76
CA LEU A 139 13.42 -0.82 7.96
C LEU A 139 12.07 -1.04 7.28
N ASN A 140 11.39 0.05 6.95
CA ASN A 140 10.21 0.02 6.08
C ASN A 140 10.63 -0.40 4.66
N THR A 141 9.80 -1.22 4.04
CA THR A 141 9.97 -1.74 2.69
C THR A 141 8.76 -1.41 1.81
N GLY A 142 8.75 -1.91 0.60
CA GLY A 142 7.56 -1.89 -0.27
C GLY A 142 6.48 -2.90 0.12
N GLY A 143 6.67 -3.67 1.19
CA GLY A 143 5.83 -4.79 1.64
C GLY A 143 6.56 -6.12 1.52
N MET A 144 6.57 -6.89 2.61
CA MET A 144 7.22 -8.22 2.70
C MET A 144 6.22 -9.37 2.61
N GLY A 145 4.95 -9.05 2.49
CA GLY A 145 3.88 -10.00 2.32
C GLY A 145 2.55 -9.42 2.76
N THR A 146 1.49 -10.03 2.27
CA THR A 146 0.13 -9.53 2.44
C THR A 146 -0.84 -10.68 2.57
N VAL A 147 -1.89 -10.48 3.35
CA VAL A 147 -3.02 -11.41 3.45
C VAL A 147 -4.34 -10.69 3.15
N ALA A 148 -5.30 -11.42 2.63
CA ALA A 148 -6.68 -10.99 2.40
C ALA A 148 -7.65 -12.13 2.76
N PRO A 149 -8.81 -11.79 3.39
CA PRO A 149 -9.22 -10.50 3.91
C PRO A 149 -8.45 -10.07 5.16
N ASN A 150 -8.49 -8.76 5.48
CA ASN A 150 -7.98 -8.24 6.73
C ASN A 150 -9.05 -8.41 7.83
N PRO A 151 -8.83 -9.19 8.90
CA PRO A 151 -9.85 -9.50 9.90
C PRO A 151 -10.28 -8.30 10.75
N TYR A 152 -9.48 -7.25 10.81
CA TYR A 152 -9.86 -6.02 11.50
C TYR A 152 -10.86 -5.18 10.70
N TYR A 153 -11.03 -5.44 9.40
CA TYR A 153 -11.91 -4.68 8.52
C TYR A 153 -13.30 -5.32 8.46
N THR A 154 -14.09 -5.10 9.51
CA THR A 154 -15.46 -5.63 9.63
C THR A 154 -16.44 -4.91 8.71
N ASP A 155 -17.64 -5.48 8.52
CA ASP A 155 -18.70 -4.87 7.71
C ASP A 155 -19.11 -3.48 8.23
N ASP A 156 -19.10 -3.27 9.54
CA ASP A 156 -19.40 -1.96 10.14
C ASP A 156 -18.34 -0.92 9.80
N ILE A 157 -17.07 -1.31 9.85
CA ILE A 157 -15.96 -0.46 9.44
C ILE A 157 -16.02 -0.21 7.93
N ALA A 158 -16.34 -1.22 7.12
CA ALA A 158 -16.50 -1.07 5.67
C ALA A 158 -17.61 -0.06 5.31
N ARG A 159 -18.77 -0.14 5.98
CA ARG A 159 -19.85 0.86 5.82
C ARG A 159 -19.38 2.26 6.23
N THR A 160 -18.72 2.37 7.38
CA THR A 160 -18.17 3.65 7.84
C THR A 160 -17.17 4.23 6.83
N CYS A 161 -16.26 3.43 6.31
CA CYS A 161 -15.29 3.85 5.28
C CYS A 161 -16.00 4.30 3.98
N MET A 162 -17.04 3.58 3.56
CA MET A 162 -17.82 3.96 2.38
C MET A 162 -18.43 5.34 2.56
N ASP A 163 -19.10 5.58 3.69
CA ASP A 163 -19.86 6.80 3.94
C ASP A 163 -18.98 8.01 4.25
N THR A 164 -17.88 7.81 4.99
CA THR A 164 -17.05 8.92 5.50
C THR A 164 -15.76 9.14 4.73
N ILE A 165 -15.29 8.15 3.95
CA ILE A 165 -14.01 8.22 3.24
C ILE A 165 -14.19 8.04 1.73
N PHE A 166 -14.72 6.90 1.26
CA PHE A 166 -14.64 6.55 -0.17
C PHE A 166 -15.54 7.44 -1.03
N LEU A 167 -16.81 7.51 -0.73
CA LEU A 167 -17.74 8.39 -1.46
C LEU A 167 -17.39 9.87 -1.29
N PRO A 168 -17.06 10.38 -0.08
CA PRO A 168 -16.58 11.75 0.08
C PRO A 168 -15.32 12.06 -0.74
N THR A 169 -14.37 11.13 -0.85
CA THR A 169 -13.16 11.31 -1.70
C THR A 169 -13.55 11.52 -3.17
N MET A 170 -14.45 10.69 -3.72
CA MET A 170 -14.91 10.87 -5.10
C MET A 170 -15.63 12.20 -5.31
N ARG A 171 -16.52 12.57 -4.37
CA ARG A 171 -17.22 13.87 -4.43
C ARG A 171 -16.22 15.04 -4.37
N ALA A 172 -15.23 14.97 -3.49
CA ALA A 172 -14.19 15.98 -3.35
C ALA A 172 -13.38 16.11 -4.65
N MET A 173 -12.90 15.01 -5.21
CA MET A 173 -12.14 15.00 -6.46
C MET A 173 -12.95 15.58 -7.63
N ASN A 174 -14.25 15.25 -7.72
CA ASN A 174 -15.13 15.80 -8.74
C ASN A 174 -15.36 17.31 -8.55
N ALA A 175 -15.56 17.76 -7.30
CA ALA A 175 -15.74 19.17 -6.98
C ALA A 175 -14.50 20.01 -7.34
N GLU A 176 -13.30 19.42 -7.25
CA GLU A 176 -12.04 20.04 -7.70
C GLU A 176 -11.79 19.92 -9.23
N GLY A 177 -12.74 19.38 -9.99
CA GLY A 177 -12.58 19.15 -11.42
C GLY A 177 -11.52 18.10 -11.78
N ARG A 178 -11.26 17.15 -10.87
CA ARG A 178 -10.22 16.11 -10.94
C ARG A 178 -10.82 14.72 -10.87
N THR A 179 -11.85 14.44 -11.68
CA THR A 179 -12.52 13.12 -11.68
C THR A 179 -11.51 11.98 -11.77
N PHE A 180 -11.55 11.09 -10.79
CA PHE A 180 -10.66 9.93 -10.72
C PHE A 180 -11.35 8.70 -11.29
N ARG A 181 -10.70 7.99 -12.21
CA ARG A 181 -11.14 6.70 -12.77
C ARG A 181 -10.02 5.69 -12.68
N GLY A 182 -10.36 4.43 -12.42
CA GLY A 182 -9.37 3.37 -12.32
C GLY A 182 -9.35 2.67 -10.96
N CYS A 183 -8.17 2.30 -10.50
CA CYS A 183 -7.95 1.73 -9.17
C CYS A 183 -7.41 2.81 -8.24
N LEU A 184 -8.16 3.11 -7.17
CA LEU A 184 -7.70 3.97 -6.07
C LEU A 184 -7.44 3.10 -4.84
N TYR A 185 -6.24 3.18 -4.32
CA TYR A 185 -5.83 2.53 -3.08
C TYR A 185 -6.01 3.51 -1.92
N PHE A 186 -6.67 3.04 -0.89
CA PHE A 186 -6.85 3.71 0.40
C PHE A 186 -6.00 3.00 1.45
N GLY A 187 -4.95 3.66 1.93
CA GLY A 187 -4.24 3.26 3.15
C GLY A 187 -4.96 3.82 4.36
N LEU A 188 -5.43 2.95 5.24
CA LEU A 188 -6.26 3.30 6.38
C LEU A 188 -5.61 2.88 7.69
N MET A 189 -5.80 3.69 8.74
CA MET A 189 -5.56 3.31 10.13
C MET A 189 -6.91 3.19 10.85
N LEU A 190 -7.17 2.06 11.47
CA LEU A 190 -8.35 1.85 12.30
C LEU A 190 -8.06 2.34 13.71
N THR A 191 -8.31 3.62 13.95
CA THR A 191 -8.06 4.24 15.26
C THR A 191 -9.23 3.99 16.22
N PRO A 192 -9.06 4.18 17.54
CA PRO A 192 -10.17 4.12 18.50
C PRO A 192 -11.32 5.10 18.18
N ASN A 193 -11.02 6.17 17.43
CA ASN A 193 -12.01 7.19 17.02
C ASN A 193 -12.56 6.95 15.60
N GLY A 194 -12.38 5.76 15.04
CA GLY A 194 -12.81 5.38 13.71
C GLY A 194 -11.68 5.34 12.67
N PRO A 195 -12.00 4.94 11.43
CA PRO A 195 -11.02 4.84 10.36
C PRO A 195 -10.52 6.22 9.91
N LYS A 196 -9.21 6.36 9.73
CA LYS A 196 -8.56 7.56 9.19
C LYS A 196 -7.71 7.19 7.98
N VAL A 197 -7.68 8.06 6.96
CA VAL A 197 -6.81 7.89 5.78
C VAL A 197 -5.36 8.24 6.15
N ILE A 198 -4.45 7.31 5.87
CA ILE A 198 -3.00 7.51 5.97
C ILE A 198 -2.47 8.10 4.66
N GLU A 199 -2.88 7.50 3.52
CA GLU A 199 -2.44 7.88 2.18
C GLU A 199 -3.39 7.35 1.11
N TYR A 200 -3.26 7.91 -0.09
CA TYR A 200 -3.84 7.39 -1.33
C TYR A 200 -2.73 6.95 -2.28
N ASN A 201 -3.00 5.90 -3.08
CA ASN A 201 -2.19 5.56 -4.23
C ASN A 201 -3.10 5.37 -5.46
N CYS A 202 -2.65 5.88 -6.62
CA CYS A 202 -3.42 5.94 -7.87
C CYS A 202 -3.26 4.67 -8.74
N ARG A 203 -3.07 3.53 -8.11
CA ARG A 203 -2.70 2.27 -8.74
C ARG A 203 -3.07 1.10 -7.85
N PHE A 204 -2.94 -0.10 -8.43
CA PHE A 204 -2.93 -1.32 -7.65
C PHE A 204 -1.74 -1.35 -6.68
N GLY A 205 -1.93 -1.97 -5.51
CA GLY A 205 -0.87 -2.20 -4.52
C GLY A 205 0.08 -3.33 -4.92
N ASP A 206 1.25 -3.34 -4.34
CA ASP A 206 2.24 -4.41 -4.46
C ASP A 206 2.92 -4.57 -3.09
N PRO A 207 2.57 -5.64 -2.32
CA PRO A 207 2.02 -6.92 -2.76
C PRO A 207 0.50 -7.13 -2.58
N GLU A 208 -0.33 -6.11 -2.37
CA GLU A 208 -1.77 -6.28 -2.13
C GLU A 208 -2.50 -6.90 -3.33
N THR A 209 -2.13 -6.52 -4.54
CA THR A 209 -2.73 -7.06 -5.78
C THR A 209 -2.61 -8.57 -5.87
N GLN A 210 -1.49 -9.13 -5.39
CA GLN A 210 -1.20 -10.54 -5.40
C GLN A 210 -2.11 -11.38 -4.48
N VAL A 211 -2.86 -10.75 -3.58
CA VAL A 211 -3.86 -11.43 -2.74
C VAL A 211 -5.28 -11.02 -3.08
N VAL A 212 -5.51 -9.82 -3.60
CA VAL A 212 -6.84 -9.31 -3.88
C VAL A 212 -7.38 -9.82 -5.22
N LEU A 213 -6.59 -9.74 -6.30
CA LEU A 213 -7.03 -10.17 -7.63
C LEU A 213 -7.22 -11.70 -7.76
N PRO A 214 -6.45 -12.57 -7.10
CA PRO A 214 -6.75 -14.01 -7.10
C PRO A 214 -8.10 -14.38 -6.49
N LEU A 215 -8.70 -13.50 -5.69
CA LEU A 215 -10.05 -13.67 -5.13
C LEU A 215 -11.15 -13.08 -6.02
N LEU A 216 -10.81 -12.34 -7.08
CA LEU A 216 -11.78 -11.77 -8.01
C LEU A 216 -12.37 -12.87 -8.91
N GLU A 217 -13.70 -13.02 -8.91
CA GLU A 217 -14.43 -13.94 -9.77
C GLU A 217 -14.92 -13.31 -11.07
N SER A 218 -15.16 -12.00 -11.07
CA SER A 218 -15.58 -11.24 -12.26
C SER A 218 -14.41 -10.99 -13.21
N ASP A 219 -14.72 -10.82 -14.51
CA ASP A 219 -13.71 -10.51 -15.52
C ASP A 219 -13.10 -9.12 -15.32
N LEU A 220 -11.79 -9.08 -15.03
CA LEU A 220 -11.08 -7.84 -14.72
C LEU A 220 -11.10 -6.85 -15.90
N LEU A 221 -11.01 -7.33 -17.15
CA LEU A 221 -11.02 -6.45 -18.32
C LEU A 221 -12.38 -5.76 -18.48
N THR A 222 -13.46 -6.48 -18.25
CA THR A 222 -14.83 -5.93 -18.24
C THR A 222 -14.96 -4.82 -17.20
N ILE A 223 -14.46 -5.04 -15.97
CA ILE A 223 -14.46 -4.03 -14.91
C ILE A 223 -13.61 -2.80 -15.30
N MET A 224 -12.43 -3.01 -15.85
CA MET A 224 -11.56 -1.91 -16.32
C MET A 224 -12.24 -1.07 -17.41
N GLN A 225 -12.92 -1.71 -18.35
CA GLN A 225 -13.71 -1.03 -19.38
C GLN A 225 -14.88 -0.24 -18.77
N ALA A 226 -15.58 -0.81 -17.79
CA ALA A 226 -16.67 -0.15 -17.09
C ALA A 226 -16.19 1.09 -16.32
N CYS A 227 -15.06 1.01 -15.63
CA CYS A 227 -14.43 2.17 -14.98
C CYS A 227 -14.13 3.28 -16.00
N ARG A 228 -13.58 2.90 -17.16
CA ARG A 228 -13.24 3.87 -18.23
C ARG A 228 -14.47 4.51 -18.84
N ASN A 229 -15.54 3.73 -19.03
CA ASN A 229 -16.74 4.15 -19.75
C ASN A 229 -17.79 4.84 -18.85
N GLY A 230 -17.65 4.76 -17.51
CA GLY A 230 -18.62 5.33 -16.56
C GLY A 230 -19.85 4.45 -16.36
N THR A 231 -19.72 3.14 -16.51
CA THR A 231 -20.79 2.12 -16.41
C THR A 231 -20.55 1.14 -15.26
N LEU A 232 -19.70 1.49 -14.30
CA LEU A 232 -19.35 0.60 -13.21
C LEU A 232 -20.57 0.25 -12.31
N ALA A 233 -21.53 1.15 -12.19
CA ALA A 233 -22.77 0.91 -11.44
C ALA A 233 -23.64 -0.21 -12.05
N GLU A 234 -23.46 -0.52 -13.33
CA GLU A 234 -24.21 -1.55 -14.09
C GLU A 234 -23.40 -2.84 -14.23
N THR A 235 -22.17 -2.87 -13.68
CA THR A 235 -21.23 -3.98 -13.83
C THR A 235 -21.15 -4.76 -12.52
N GLU A 236 -21.38 -6.07 -12.60
CA GLU A 236 -21.22 -6.94 -11.44
C GLU A 236 -19.72 -7.12 -11.14
N VAL A 237 -19.34 -6.83 -9.89
CA VAL A 237 -17.99 -7.07 -9.37
C VAL A 237 -18.12 -8.01 -8.18
N LYS A 238 -17.67 -9.24 -8.35
CA LYS A 238 -17.80 -10.31 -7.37
C LYS A 238 -16.44 -10.87 -6.99
N PHE A 239 -16.24 -11.06 -5.68
CA PHE A 239 -15.08 -11.73 -5.10
C PHE A 239 -15.54 -13.02 -4.41
N SER A 240 -14.65 -14.01 -4.35
CA SER A 240 -14.89 -15.23 -3.57
C SER A 240 -14.83 -14.95 -2.07
N ASP A 241 -15.51 -15.78 -1.29
CA ASP A 241 -15.47 -15.72 0.18
C ASP A 241 -14.21 -16.37 0.77
N GLY A 242 -13.26 -16.77 -0.06
CA GLY A 242 -12.00 -17.38 0.34
C GLY A 242 -10.99 -16.38 0.90
N ALA A 243 -9.78 -16.88 1.11
CA ALA A 243 -8.64 -16.08 1.59
C ALA A 243 -7.40 -16.30 0.72
N ALA A 244 -6.49 -15.34 0.77
CA ALA A 244 -5.22 -15.39 0.07
C ALA A 244 -4.07 -14.91 0.96
N CYS A 245 -2.88 -15.48 0.74
CA CYS A 245 -1.63 -15.06 1.36
C CYS A 245 -0.54 -14.96 0.29
N CYS A 246 0.18 -13.85 0.26
CA CYS A 246 1.37 -13.66 -0.55
C CYS A 246 2.57 -13.43 0.37
N VAL A 247 3.62 -14.22 0.21
CA VAL A 247 4.91 -14.06 0.88
C VAL A 247 5.92 -13.54 -0.13
N ILE A 248 6.56 -12.43 0.18
CA ILE A 248 7.61 -11.87 -0.66
C ILE A 248 8.95 -12.53 -0.34
N MET A 249 9.59 -13.08 -1.36
CA MET A 249 10.97 -13.53 -1.30
C MET A 249 11.86 -12.42 -1.84
N ALA A 250 12.75 -11.93 -1.00
CA ALA A 250 13.64 -10.81 -1.28
C ALA A 250 15.10 -11.27 -1.32
N SER A 251 15.97 -10.44 -1.89
CA SER A 251 17.41 -10.58 -1.77
C SER A 251 17.87 -10.12 -0.38
N ASP A 252 18.73 -10.87 0.27
CA ASP A 252 19.29 -10.51 1.58
C ASP A 252 19.98 -9.13 1.51
N GLY A 253 19.78 -8.32 2.55
CA GLY A 253 20.17 -6.91 2.60
C GLY A 253 19.11 -5.91 2.09
N TYR A 254 18.00 -6.38 1.47
CA TYR A 254 16.88 -5.49 1.12
C TYR A 254 16.23 -4.89 2.41
N PRO A 255 15.88 -3.58 2.47
CA PRO A 255 15.72 -2.62 1.35
C PRO A 255 16.98 -1.75 1.06
N GLU A 256 18.13 -2.05 1.64
CA GLU A 256 19.35 -1.25 1.48
C GLU A 256 20.22 -1.79 0.34
N HIS A 257 21.27 -2.52 0.66
CA HIS A 257 22.22 -3.05 -0.31
C HIS A 257 22.08 -4.57 -0.44
N TYR A 258 21.94 -5.06 -1.66
CA TYR A 258 21.79 -6.48 -1.96
C TYR A 258 22.48 -6.86 -3.27
N GLU A 259 22.93 -8.11 -3.35
CA GLU A 259 23.53 -8.69 -4.55
C GLU A 259 22.44 -9.23 -5.50
N LYS A 260 22.79 -9.35 -6.78
CA LYS A 260 21.91 -9.78 -7.87
C LYS A 260 22.57 -10.85 -8.73
N GLY A 261 21.79 -11.55 -9.56
CA GLY A 261 22.30 -12.48 -10.56
C GLY A 261 22.28 -13.94 -10.13
N PHE A 262 21.68 -14.25 -8.98
CA PHE A 262 21.52 -15.63 -8.50
C PHE A 262 20.42 -16.35 -9.26
N ALA A 263 20.67 -17.62 -9.63
CA ALA A 263 19.71 -18.45 -10.34
C ALA A 263 18.55 -18.84 -9.43
N ILE A 264 17.33 -18.67 -9.93
CA ILE A 264 16.08 -18.99 -9.23
C ILE A 264 15.61 -20.35 -9.75
N THR A 265 15.32 -21.27 -8.83
CA THR A 265 14.72 -22.57 -9.13
C THR A 265 13.43 -22.76 -8.32
N MET A 266 12.40 -23.30 -8.95
CA MET A 266 11.14 -23.64 -8.30
C MET A 266 10.41 -24.72 -9.10
N PRO A 267 9.57 -25.55 -8.46
CA PRO A 267 8.69 -26.50 -9.16
C PRO A 267 7.69 -25.76 -10.08
N ALA A 268 7.29 -26.39 -11.17
CA ALA A 268 6.32 -25.81 -12.10
C ALA A 268 4.97 -25.48 -11.44
N GLU A 269 4.54 -26.29 -10.48
CA GLU A 269 3.34 -26.02 -9.68
C GLU A 269 3.46 -24.73 -8.87
N THR A 270 4.58 -24.52 -8.18
CA THR A 270 4.84 -23.27 -7.44
C THR A 270 4.96 -22.07 -8.40
N ALA A 271 5.59 -22.25 -9.55
CA ALA A 271 5.75 -21.21 -10.55
C ALA A 271 4.41 -20.67 -11.07
N ALA A 272 3.38 -21.52 -11.17
CA ALA A 272 2.04 -21.13 -11.60
C ALA A 272 1.34 -20.17 -10.61
N HIS A 273 1.82 -20.10 -9.38
CA HIS A 273 1.31 -19.26 -8.29
C HIS A 273 2.32 -18.21 -7.81
N THR A 274 3.34 -17.92 -8.64
CA THR A 274 4.42 -17.01 -8.29
C THR A 274 4.43 -15.79 -9.21
N TYR A 275 4.36 -14.61 -8.62
CA TYR A 275 4.51 -13.34 -9.33
C TYR A 275 5.97 -12.93 -9.36
N VAL A 276 6.48 -12.69 -10.57
CA VAL A 276 7.88 -12.28 -10.78
C VAL A 276 7.96 -10.76 -10.66
N ALA A 277 8.80 -10.27 -9.72
CA ALA A 277 9.06 -8.85 -9.51
C ALA A 277 10.50 -8.51 -9.91
N GLY A 278 11.44 -8.51 -8.96
CA GLY A 278 12.84 -8.19 -9.18
C GLY A 278 13.64 -9.35 -9.76
N ALA A 279 13.23 -9.92 -10.88
CA ALA A 279 13.97 -10.98 -11.57
C ALA A 279 14.02 -10.72 -13.08
N LYS A 280 14.96 -11.37 -13.77
CA LYS A 280 15.12 -11.29 -15.23
C LYS A 280 15.45 -12.66 -15.83
N LEU A 281 14.96 -12.89 -17.05
CA LEU A 281 15.34 -14.06 -17.84
C LEU A 281 16.63 -13.79 -18.63
N THR A 282 17.66 -14.62 -18.44
CA THR A 282 18.94 -14.50 -19.12
C THR A 282 19.44 -15.89 -19.50
N GLY A 283 19.66 -16.16 -20.78
CA GLY A 283 20.13 -17.45 -21.26
C GLY A 283 19.21 -18.62 -20.86
N GLY A 284 17.90 -18.41 -20.82
CA GLY A 284 16.90 -19.40 -20.41
C GLY A 284 16.83 -19.66 -18.89
N LYS A 285 17.59 -18.92 -18.08
CA LYS A 285 17.57 -19.00 -16.62
C LYS A 285 16.94 -17.75 -16.02
N LEU A 286 16.07 -17.92 -15.02
CA LEU A 286 15.53 -16.81 -14.23
C LEU A 286 16.57 -16.45 -13.17
N LEU A 287 16.97 -15.17 -13.11
CA LEU A 287 17.99 -14.67 -12.20
C LEU A 287 17.44 -13.52 -11.35
N THR A 288 17.88 -13.40 -10.10
CA THR A 288 17.54 -12.24 -9.23
C THR A 288 18.07 -10.95 -9.86
N ASN A 289 17.28 -9.88 -9.82
CA ASN A 289 17.62 -8.57 -10.40
C ASN A 289 17.08 -7.38 -9.59
N GLY A 290 16.52 -7.61 -8.41
CA GLY A 290 15.93 -6.59 -7.55
C GLY A 290 15.91 -7.00 -6.09
N GLY A 291 15.46 -6.11 -5.21
CA GLY A 291 15.32 -6.36 -3.78
C GLY A 291 14.20 -7.34 -3.49
N ARG A 292 12.94 -6.99 -3.82
CA ARG A 292 11.83 -7.95 -3.83
C ARG A 292 11.88 -8.72 -5.13
N VAL A 293 12.08 -10.04 -5.04
CA VAL A 293 12.39 -10.90 -6.20
C VAL A 293 11.13 -11.59 -6.71
N LEU A 294 10.38 -12.25 -5.81
CA LEU A 294 9.19 -13.02 -6.12
C LEU A 294 8.09 -12.77 -5.08
N GLY A 295 6.83 -12.87 -5.48
CA GLY A 295 5.69 -12.97 -4.59
C GLY A 295 5.03 -14.34 -4.76
N VAL A 296 5.18 -15.21 -3.77
CA VAL A 296 4.58 -16.56 -3.77
C VAL A 296 3.20 -16.48 -3.13
N THR A 297 2.16 -16.78 -3.89
CA THR A 297 0.77 -16.58 -3.47
C THR A 297 0.01 -17.90 -3.40
N ALA A 298 -0.79 -18.06 -2.35
CA ALA A 298 -1.75 -19.15 -2.24
C ALA A 298 -3.15 -18.63 -1.92
N THR A 299 -4.17 -19.29 -2.45
CA THR A 299 -5.58 -19.10 -2.08
C THR A 299 -6.12 -20.35 -1.40
N ALA A 300 -7.06 -20.17 -0.46
CA ALA A 300 -7.75 -21.24 0.24
C ALA A 300 -9.14 -20.79 0.71
N GLN A 301 -9.90 -21.70 1.34
CA GLN A 301 -11.22 -21.39 1.90
C GLN A 301 -11.14 -20.45 3.12
N ASP A 302 -10.05 -20.49 3.86
CA ASP A 302 -9.81 -19.71 5.06
C ASP A 302 -8.36 -19.20 5.12
N LEU A 303 -8.13 -18.20 5.96
CA LEU A 303 -6.86 -17.51 6.05
C LEU A 303 -5.72 -18.40 6.56
N ARG A 304 -5.98 -19.29 7.53
CA ARG A 304 -4.98 -20.20 8.07
C ARG A 304 -4.47 -21.13 6.99
N SER A 305 -5.38 -21.75 6.25
CA SER A 305 -5.04 -22.65 5.14
C SER A 305 -4.29 -21.91 4.02
N ALA A 306 -4.65 -20.67 3.71
CA ALA A 306 -3.94 -19.86 2.71
C ALA A 306 -2.49 -19.56 3.15
N VAL A 307 -2.28 -19.19 4.42
CA VAL A 307 -0.95 -18.94 4.99
C VAL A 307 -0.09 -20.21 4.97
N GLU A 308 -0.60 -21.32 5.48
CA GLU A 308 0.12 -22.61 5.50
C GLU A 308 0.55 -23.06 4.10
N LYS A 309 -0.38 -22.95 3.13
CA LYS A 309 -0.11 -23.28 1.74
C LYS A 309 0.95 -22.37 1.11
N ALA A 310 0.88 -21.06 1.35
CA ALA A 310 1.87 -20.11 0.84
C ALA A 310 3.27 -20.45 1.35
N TYR A 311 3.44 -20.72 2.63
CA TYR A 311 4.73 -21.09 3.21
C TYR A 311 5.23 -22.45 2.71
N THR A 312 4.37 -23.44 2.51
CA THR A 312 4.73 -24.72 1.88
C THR A 312 5.33 -24.49 0.49
N MET A 313 4.73 -23.60 -0.29
CA MET A 313 5.22 -23.25 -1.62
C MET A 313 6.54 -22.46 -1.57
N VAL A 314 6.68 -21.49 -0.66
CA VAL A 314 7.91 -20.70 -0.45
C VAL A 314 9.10 -21.60 -0.18
N GLN A 315 8.94 -22.65 0.65
CA GLN A 315 10.02 -23.61 0.95
C GLN A 315 10.51 -24.38 -0.27
N SER A 316 9.74 -24.47 -1.33
CA SER A 316 10.11 -25.15 -2.59
C SER A 316 10.88 -24.25 -3.56
N VAL A 317 10.95 -22.91 -3.30
CA VAL A 317 11.67 -21.93 -4.12
C VAL A 317 13.07 -21.74 -3.58
N GLN A 318 14.07 -21.73 -4.46
CA GLN A 318 15.47 -21.60 -4.07
C GLN A 318 16.21 -20.60 -4.95
N PHE A 319 16.94 -19.71 -4.33
CA PHE A 319 18.02 -18.91 -4.90
C PHE A 319 18.99 -18.52 -3.77
N ASP A 320 20.27 -18.38 -4.10
CA ASP A 320 21.26 -17.94 -3.13
C ASP A 320 20.89 -16.54 -2.64
N ASN A 321 21.14 -16.25 -1.38
CA ASN A 321 20.73 -15.04 -0.65
C ASN A 321 19.20 -14.80 -0.57
N ALA A 322 18.38 -15.83 -0.66
CA ALA A 322 16.94 -15.71 -0.46
C ALA A 322 16.61 -15.33 0.99
N PHE A 323 15.76 -14.32 1.13
CA PHE A 323 15.28 -13.83 2.40
C PHE A 323 13.76 -13.63 2.34
N TYR A 324 13.03 -14.01 3.37
CA TYR A 324 11.58 -13.76 3.53
C TYR A 324 11.19 -13.77 5.00
N ARG A 325 10.08 -13.13 5.33
CA ARG A 325 9.52 -13.15 6.68
C ARG A 325 8.77 -14.45 6.96
N HIS A 326 8.89 -14.96 8.19
CA HIS A 326 8.26 -16.20 8.64
C HIS A 326 6.91 -15.98 9.35
N ASP A 327 6.53 -14.72 9.57
CA ASP A 327 5.36 -14.33 10.37
C ASP A 327 4.26 -13.63 9.56
N ILE A 328 4.31 -13.68 8.21
CA ILE A 328 3.24 -13.12 7.34
C ILE A 328 1.92 -13.80 7.68
N GLY A 329 0.91 -12.96 7.99
CA GLY A 329 -0.43 -13.41 8.36
C GLY A 329 -0.61 -13.75 9.85
N GLN A 330 0.45 -13.89 10.65
CA GLN A 330 0.32 -14.29 12.06
C GLN A 330 -0.50 -13.28 12.88
N ARG A 331 -0.34 -11.98 12.62
CA ARG A 331 -1.14 -10.93 13.29
C ARG A 331 -2.62 -11.04 12.91
N ALA A 332 -2.92 -11.35 11.65
CA ALA A 332 -4.29 -11.56 11.19
C ALA A 332 -4.91 -12.83 11.80
N LEU A 333 -4.16 -13.93 11.88
CA LEU A 333 -4.64 -15.17 12.53
C LEU A 333 -4.94 -14.96 14.03
N LYS A 334 -4.08 -14.23 14.74
CA LYS A 334 -4.33 -13.88 16.14
C LYS A 334 -5.59 -13.02 16.33
N ALA A 335 -5.90 -12.15 15.38
CA ALA A 335 -7.12 -11.33 15.44
C ALA A 335 -8.39 -12.15 15.26
N LEU A 336 -8.35 -13.27 14.51
CA LEU A 336 -9.48 -14.19 14.35
C LEU A 336 -9.75 -15.07 15.59
N GLU A 337 -8.81 -15.15 16.52
CA GLU A 337 -8.93 -15.92 17.77
C GLU A 337 -9.52 -15.09 18.92
N GLN A 338 -9.69 -13.79 18.75
CA GLN A 338 -10.25 -12.85 19.74
C GLN A 338 -11.74 -12.63 19.53
#